data_745f3a9c3554ca112eb83d4b2f68d6a1
#
_entry.id   745f3a9c3554ca112eb83d4b2f68d6a1
#
_cell.length_a   1.000
_cell.length_b   1.000
_cell.length_c   1.000
_cell.angle_alpha   90.00
_cell.angle_beta   90.00
_cell.angle_gamma   90.00
#
_symmetry.space_group_name_H-M   'P 1'
#
loop_
_entity.id
_entity.type
_entity.pdbx_description
1 polymer ?
#
loop_
_entity_poly.entity_id
_entity_poly.type
_entity_poly.pdbx_seq_one_letter_code
_entity_poly.pdbx_strand_id
1 'polypeptide(L)'
;MSKTKQAAAAQAQELATLKRTAKGETKIPQEKRVYLFVEASSDTVTAKVPKGNFFYSTEYSVGRVLDLAAKSLQVANLNNRVEGEEDKLRVFHVEGGRLLDFGEKLGGVLQTGNTIVLLRGVGAGMAMTPEKTT
;
A
#
# COMPACT_ATOMS: atom_id res chain seq x y z
N MET A 1 -29.54 -15.33 9.71
CA MET A 1 -28.19 -15.32 9.22
C MET A 1 -27.28 -14.59 10.15
N SER A 2 -26.13 -15.15 10.42
CA SER A 2 -25.24 -14.51 11.37
C SER A 2 -24.45 -13.39 10.73
N LYS A 3 -23.98 -12.47 11.56
CA LYS A 3 -23.17 -11.39 11.06
C LYS A 3 -21.87 -11.89 10.45
N THR A 4 -21.32 -12.96 11.01
CA THR A 4 -20.09 -13.52 10.49
C THR A 4 -20.27 -13.99 9.06
N LYS A 5 -21.39 -14.60 8.76
CA LYS A 5 -21.64 -15.07 7.42
C LYS A 5 -21.78 -13.93 6.43
N GLN A 6 -22.43 -12.84 6.85
CA GLN A 6 -22.58 -11.69 6.00
C GLN A 6 -21.24 -11.02 5.75
N ALA A 7 -20.41 -10.93 6.76
CA ALA A 7 -19.10 -10.33 6.61
C ALA A 7 -18.21 -11.14 5.68
N ALA A 8 -18.28 -12.46 5.76
CA ALA A 8 -17.50 -13.32 4.87
C ALA A 8 -17.94 -13.15 3.42
N ALA A 9 -19.24 -13.03 3.19
CA ALA A 9 -19.73 -12.84 1.83
C ALA A 9 -19.30 -11.50 1.27
N ALA A 10 -19.32 -10.45 2.10
CA ALA A 10 -18.90 -9.14 1.66
C ALA A 10 -17.41 -9.12 1.34
N GLN A 11 -16.60 -9.78 2.16
CA GLN A 11 -15.18 -9.87 1.90
C GLN A 11 -14.89 -10.63 0.61
N ALA A 12 -15.61 -11.68 0.36
CA ALA A 12 -15.42 -12.45 -0.87
C ALA A 12 -15.74 -11.61 -2.09
N GLN A 13 -16.77 -10.78 -2.01
CA GLN A 13 -17.11 -9.89 -3.11
C GLN A 13 -16.06 -8.82 -3.32
N GLU A 14 -15.53 -8.27 -2.25
CA GLU A 14 -14.48 -7.27 -2.35
C GLU A 14 -13.24 -7.85 -3.01
N LEU A 15 -12.85 -9.07 -2.63
CA LEU A 15 -11.69 -9.71 -3.23
C LEU A 15 -11.91 -10.01 -4.69
N ALA A 16 -13.10 -10.46 -5.06
CA ALA A 16 -13.41 -10.73 -6.45
C ALA A 16 -13.33 -9.45 -7.28
N THR A 17 -13.87 -8.36 -6.76
CA THR A 17 -13.82 -7.08 -7.44
C THR A 17 -12.38 -6.60 -7.54
N LEU A 18 -11.60 -6.73 -6.47
CA LEU A 18 -10.20 -6.33 -6.49
C LEU A 18 -9.45 -7.07 -7.59
N LYS A 19 -9.59 -8.39 -7.66
CA LYS A 19 -8.88 -9.16 -8.66
C LYS A 19 -9.33 -8.83 -10.08
N ARG A 20 -10.60 -8.52 -10.25
CA ARG A 20 -11.15 -8.22 -11.56
C ARG A 20 -10.71 -6.84 -12.05
N THR A 21 -10.58 -5.89 -11.15
CA THR A 21 -10.33 -4.51 -11.54
C THR A 21 -8.89 -4.05 -11.35
N ALA A 22 -8.06 -4.85 -10.68
CA ALA A 22 -6.69 -4.43 -10.40
C ALA A 22 -5.87 -4.35 -11.67
N LYS A 23 -5.00 -3.36 -11.73
CA LYS A 23 -4.09 -3.14 -12.85
C LYS A 23 -2.68 -3.49 -12.45
N GLY A 24 -1.89 -3.95 -13.39
CA GLY A 24 -0.50 -4.30 -13.13
C GLY A 24 0.14 -4.91 -14.37
N GLU A 25 1.36 -5.40 -14.19
CA GLU A 25 2.10 -6.01 -15.30
C GLU A 25 1.52 -7.39 -15.60
N THR A 26 0.97 -7.54 -16.78
CA THR A 26 0.36 -8.81 -17.14
C THR A 26 1.36 -9.94 -17.29
N LYS A 27 2.64 -9.61 -17.39
CA LYS A 27 3.68 -10.63 -17.47
C LYS A 27 3.88 -11.38 -16.17
N ILE A 28 3.42 -10.82 -15.06
CA ILE A 28 3.57 -11.48 -13.77
C ILE A 28 2.67 -12.70 -13.74
N PRO A 29 3.22 -13.91 -13.47
CA PRO A 29 2.37 -15.09 -13.37
C PRO A 29 1.33 -14.93 -12.28
N GLN A 30 0.15 -15.47 -12.50
CA GLN A 30 -0.93 -15.27 -11.55
C GLN A 30 -0.59 -15.75 -10.14
N GLU A 31 0.15 -16.84 -10.03
CA GLU A 31 0.50 -17.36 -8.71
C GLU A 31 1.49 -16.47 -7.97
N LYS A 32 2.08 -15.51 -8.67
CA LYS A 32 3.02 -14.57 -8.04
C LYS A 32 2.44 -13.19 -7.86
N ARG A 33 1.15 -13.02 -8.06
CA ARG A 33 0.52 -11.70 -7.94
C ARG A 33 -0.04 -11.48 -6.56
N VAL A 34 0.23 -10.31 -6.01
CA VAL A 34 -0.41 -9.85 -4.78
C VAL A 34 -1.33 -8.70 -5.18
N TYR A 35 -2.61 -8.87 -4.97
CA TYR A 35 -3.62 -7.86 -5.32
C TYR A 35 -3.88 -7.00 -4.10
N LEU A 36 -3.77 -5.68 -4.26
CA LEU A 36 -3.81 -4.76 -3.14
C LEU A 36 -4.75 -3.59 -3.40
N PHE A 37 -5.35 -3.10 -2.33
CA PHE A 37 -6.00 -1.80 -2.34
C PHE A 37 -4.89 -0.78 -2.04
N VAL A 38 -4.74 0.24 -2.87
CA VAL A 38 -3.67 1.22 -2.73
C VAL A 38 -4.27 2.60 -2.59
N GLU A 39 -3.88 3.32 -1.57
CA GLU A 39 -4.42 4.65 -1.30
C GLU A 39 -3.30 5.64 -1.04
N ALA A 40 -3.57 6.90 -1.28
CA ALA A 40 -2.67 7.97 -0.90
C ALA A 40 -3.29 8.73 0.26
N SER A 41 -2.50 8.99 1.30
CA SER A 41 -3.00 9.70 2.46
C SER A 41 -3.22 11.17 2.11
N SER A 42 -4.46 11.61 2.14
CA SER A 42 -4.77 12.99 1.78
C SER A 42 -4.20 14.00 2.77
N ASP A 43 -3.85 13.53 3.95
CA ASP A 43 -3.27 14.42 4.96
C ASP A 43 -1.82 14.75 4.69
N THR A 44 -1.11 13.89 3.98
CA THR A 44 0.34 14.06 3.82
C THR A 44 0.79 14.14 2.37
N VAL A 45 -0.03 13.74 1.41
CA VAL A 45 0.36 13.78 0.00
C VAL A 45 -0.77 14.29 -0.87
N THR A 46 -0.40 14.79 -2.03
CA THR A 46 -1.38 15.19 -3.04
C THR A 46 -1.30 14.16 -4.16
N ALA A 47 -2.42 13.56 -4.49
CA ALA A 47 -2.49 12.59 -5.57
C ALA A 47 -3.64 12.95 -6.48
N LYS A 48 -3.41 12.83 -7.79
CA LYS A 48 -4.50 13.08 -8.72
C LYS A 48 -5.48 11.93 -8.71
N VAL A 49 -5.01 10.73 -8.40
CA VAL A 49 -5.86 9.56 -8.27
C VAL A 49 -5.68 9.08 -6.83
N PRO A 50 -6.61 9.36 -5.93
CA PRO A 50 -6.38 9.10 -4.50
C PRO A 50 -6.35 7.64 -4.11
N LYS A 51 -6.88 6.75 -4.91
CA LYS A 51 -6.83 5.31 -4.60
C LYS A 51 -7.06 4.50 -5.86
N GLY A 52 -6.67 3.24 -5.80
CA GLY A 52 -6.88 2.32 -6.92
C GLY A 52 -6.59 0.90 -6.48
N ASN A 53 -6.89 -0.03 -7.38
CA ASN A 53 -6.63 -1.45 -7.16
C ASN A 53 -5.52 -1.87 -8.09
N PHE A 54 -4.48 -2.50 -7.53
CA PHE A 54 -3.32 -2.88 -8.31
C PHE A 54 -2.80 -4.23 -7.87
N PHE A 55 -2.04 -4.89 -8.74
CA PHE A 55 -1.33 -6.10 -8.34
C PHE A 55 0.15 -5.96 -8.67
N TYR A 56 0.97 -6.61 -7.87
CA TYR A 56 2.41 -6.56 -8.00
C TYR A 56 2.98 -7.95 -7.76
N SER A 57 4.22 -8.16 -8.20
CA SER A 57 4.87 -9.45 -8.01
C SER A 57 5.31 -9.64 -6.56
N THR A 58 5.19 -10.86 -6.05
CA THR A 58 5.71 -11.18 -4.74
C THR A 58 7.21 -10.96 -4.66
N GLU A 59 7.89 -10.92 -5.80
CA GLU A 59 9.33 -10.72 -5.85
C GLU A 59 9.75 -9.25 -5.81
N TYR A 60 8.83 -8.34 -5.97
CA TYR A 60 9.17 -6.92 -5.94
C TYR A 60 9.54 -6.49 -4.53
N SER A 61 10.47 -5.54 -4.41
CA SER A 61 10.73 -4.90 -3.13
C SER A 61 9.64 -3.88 -2.85
N VAL A 62 9.46 -3.54 -1.58
CA VAL A 62 8.52 -2.50 -1.20
C VAL A 62 8.88 -1.18 -1.88
N GLY A 63 10.17 -0.87 -2.01
CA GLY A 63 10.58 0.35 -2.69
C GLY A 63 10.10 0.39 -4.13
N ARG A 64 10.16 -0.74 -4.84
CA ARG A 64 9.68 -0.80 -6.21
C ARG A 64 8.17 -0.63 -6.26
N VAL A 65 7.45 -1.26 -5.34
CA VAL A 65 6.01 -1.12 -5.27
C VAL A 65 5.64 0.33 -5.00
N LEU A 66 6.38 1.00 -4.11
CA LEU A 66 6.15 2.40 -3.83
C LEU A 66 6.29 3.26 -5.08
N ASP A 67 7.35 3.04 -5.85
CA ASP A 67 7.56 3.81 -7.07
C ASP A 67 6.44 3.59 -8.07
N LEU A 68 6.03 2.34 -8.25
CA LEU A 68 4.97 2.03 -9.19
C LEU A 68 3.62 2.58 -8.72
N ALA A 69 3.33 2.45 -7.44
CA ALA A 69 2.08 2.96 -6.89
C ALA A 69 2.03 4.48 -6.95
N ALA A 70 3.12 5.15 -6.63
CA ALA A 70 3.17 6.59 -6.70
C ALA A 70 2.91 7.08 -8.12
N LYS A 71 3.48 6.38 -9.10
CA LYS A 71 3.26 6.73 -10.48
C LYS A 71 1.79 6.53 -10.86
N SER A 72 1.20 5.42 -10.47
CA SER A 72 -0.20 5.13 -10.79
C SER A 72 -1.16 6.11 -10.15
N LEU A 73 -0.90 6.52 -8.92
CA LEU A 73 -1.75 7.48 -8.22
C LEU A 73 -1.35 8.91 -8.52
N GLN A 74 -0.31 9.10 -9.32
CA GLN A 74 0.20 10.41 -9.70
C GLN A 74 0.60 11.23 -8.47
N VAL A 75 1.38 10.61 -7.62
CA VAL A 75 1.97 11.24 -6.44
C VAL A 75 3.44 11.47 -6.74
N ALA A 76 3.95 12.65 -6.42
CA ALA A 76 5.36 12.92 -6.63
C ALA A 76 6.19 12.07 -5.67
N ASN A 77 7.18 11.36 -6.21
CA ASN A 77 8.09 10.56 -5.39
C ASN A 77 9.49 11.12 -5.56
N LEU A 78 9.89 11.97 -4.63
CA LEU A 78 11.17 12.64 -4.69
C LEU A 78 12.11 12.12 -3.60
N ASN A 79 11.96 10.86 -3.23
CA ASN A 79 12.74 10.30 -2.13
C ASN A 79 14.24 10.39 -2.35
N ASN A 80 14.69 10.34 -3.59
CA ASN A 80 16.11 10.44 -3.86
C ASN A 80 16.62 11.88 -3.82
N ARG A 81 15.74 12.85 -3.60
CA ARG A 81 16.10 14.26 -3.55
C ARG A 81 15.94 14.87 -2.16
N VAL A 82 15.37 14.15 -1.22
CA VAL A 82 15.17 14.69 0.12
C VAL A 82 16.12 14.01 1.07
N GLU A 83 16.55 14.73 2.08
CA GLU A 83 17.52 14.22 3.02
C GLU A 83 16.91 13.69 4.31
N GLY A 84 15.81 14.22 4.72
CA GLY A 84 15.19 13.82 5.98
C GLY A 84 14.24 12.67 5.79
N GLU A 85 14.25 11.74 6.72
CA GLU A 85 13.33 10.61 6.65
C GLU A 85 11.88 11.06 6.72
N GLU A 86 11.64 12.12 7.47
CA GLU A 86 10.26 12.56 7.61
C GLU A 86 9.67 13.12 6.34
N ASP A 87 10.51 13.47 5.36
CA ASP A 87 10.01 13.97 4.09
C ASP A 87 9.87 12.91 3.02
N LYS A 88 10.28 11.70 3.31
CA LYS A 88 10.21 10.64 2.32
C LYS A 88 8.84 10.03 2.22
N LEU A 89 8.49 9.60 1.02
CA LEU A 89 7.27 8.87 0.80
C LEU A 89 7.46 7.45 1.32
N ARG A 90 6.51 6.95 2.08
CA ARG A 90 6.60 5.63 2.69
C ARG A 90 5.33 4.83 2.41
N VAL A 91 5.41 3.53 2.64
CA VAL A 91 4.28 2.63 2.48
C VAL A 91 3.84 2.14 3.86
N PHE A 92 2.60 2.36 4.19
CA PHE A 92 2.02 1.89 5.44
C PHE A 92 1.10 0.70 5.14
N HIS A 93 1.31 -0.39 5.87
CA HIS A 93 0.49 -1.61 5.74
C HIS A 93 -0.62 -1.50 6.77
N VAL A 94 -1.85 -1.32 6.29
CA VAL A 94 -2.98 -1.05 7.18
C VAL A 94 -3.27 -2.23 8.10
N GLU A 95 -3.40 -3.41 7.52
CA GLU A 95 -3.74 -4.60 8.32
C GLU A 95 -2.65 -4.97 9.31
N GLY A 96 -1.40 -4.71 8.96
CA GLY A 96 -0.30 -4.99 9.86
C GLY A 96 0.02 -3.85 10.81
N GLY A 97 -0.50 -2.67 10.54
CA GLY A 97 -0.31 -1.53 11.43
C GLY A 97 1.11 -1.00 11.49
N ARG A 98 1.88 -1.09 10.40
CA ARG A 98 3.26 -0.61 10.44
C ARG A 98 3.73 -0.07 9.09
N LEU A 99 4.78 0.73 9.14
CA LEU A 99 5.47 1.17 7.94
C LEU A 99 6.34 0.02 7.45
N LEU A 100 6.38 -0.17 6.15
CA LEU A 100 7.22 -1.21 5.56
C LEU A 100 8.56 -0.63 5.16
N ASP A 101 9.61 -1.46 5.28
CA ASP A 101 10.94 -1.06 4.86
C ASP A 101 11.09 -1.26 3.36
N PHE A 102 11.81 -0.35 2.71
CA PHE A 102 11.94 -0.39 1.27
C PHE A 102 12.56 -1.68 0.75
N GLY A 103 13.40 -2.32 1.53
CA GLY A 103 14.06 -3.55 1.10
C GLY A 103 13.28 -4.83 1.31
N GLU A 104 12.15 -4.77 1.98
CA GLU A 104 11.36 -5.99 2.20
C GLU A 104 10.75 -6.48 0.91
N LYS A 105 10.64 -7.79 0.77
CA LYS A 105 9.97 -8.37 -0.39
C LYS A 105 8.48 -8.41 -0.16
N LEU A 106 7.74 -8.08 -1.19
CA LEU A 106 6.29 -7.95 -1.08
C LEU A 106 5.65 -9.25 -0.58
N GLY A 107 6.06 -10.37 -1.12
CA GLY A 107 5.47 -11.65 -0.74
C GLY A 107 5.71 -12.05 0.70
N GLY A 108 6.67 -11.44 1.37
CA GLY A 108 6.95 -11.74 2.77
C GLY A 108 6.17 -10.86 3.74
N VAL A 109 5.58 -9.76 3.28
CA VAL A 109 4.94 -8.82 4.19
C VAL A 109 3.50 -8.51 3.83
N LEU A 110 3.08 -8.76 2.59
CA LEU A 110 1.72 -8.44 2.14
C LEU A 110 1.03 -9.64 1.53
N GLN A 111 -0.28 -9.64 1.62
CA GLN A 111 -1.12 -10.69 1.04
C GLN A 111 -2.21 -10.05 0.22
N THR A 112 -2.74 -10.81 -0.72
CA THR A 112 -3.88 -10.35 -1.52
C THR A 112 -5.01 -9.91 -0.60
N GLY A 113 -5.55 -8.73 -0.88
CA GLY A 113 -6.63 -8.17 -0.08
C GLY A 113 -6.16 -7.17 0.95
N ASN A 114 -4.85 -7.05 1.14
CA ASN A 114 -4.33 -6.05 2.06
C ASN A 114 -4.44 -4.66 1.46
N THR A 115 -4.33 -3.67 2.33
CA THR A 115 -4.37 -2.26 1.93
C THR A 115 -3.04 -1.61 2.27
N ILE A 116 -2.50 -0.84 1.34
CA ILE A 116 -1.32 -0.03 1.61
C ILE A 116 -1.66 1.43 1.37
N VAL A 117 -1.03 2.30 2.15
CA VAL A 117 -1.25 3.74 2.06
C VAL A 117 0.09 4.41 1.84
N LEU A 118 0.16 5.27 0.83
CA LEU A 118 1.35 6.07 0.59
C LEU A 118 1.22 7.35 1.41
N LEU A 119 2.26 7.66 2.19
CA LEU A 119 2.21 8.85 3.03
C LEU A 119 3.59 9.43 3.26
N ARG A 120 3.64 10.68 3.74
CA ARG A 120 4.87 11.38 4.06
C ARG A 120 4.81 11.91 5.47
N GLY A 121 5.94 12.38 5.94
CA GLY A 121 5.97 13.05 7.23
C GLY A 121 5.90 12.12 8.39
N VAL A 122 6.25 10.85 8.16
CA VAL A 122 6.10 9.83 9.17
C VAL A 122 7.41 9.24 9.60
N GLY A 123 8.47 9.97 9.50
CA GLY A 123 9.76 9.44 9.90
C GLY A 123 9.71 8.82 11.27
N ALA A 124 10.81 8.73 11.92
CA ALA A 124 10.85 8.04 13.18
C ALA A 124 9.79 8.49 14.15
N GLY A 125 9.40 9.73 14.08
CA GLY A 125 8.47 10.23 15.05
C GLY A 125 7.07 9.70 14.96
N MET A 126 6.64 9.42 13.74
CA MET A 126 5.26 9.03 13.59
C MET A 126 4.93 7.69 14.21
N ALA A 127 5.84 6.81 14.10
CA ALA A 127 5.56 5.49 14.59
C ALA A 127 5.30 5.48 16.04
N MET A 128 5.66 6.48 16.67
CA MET A 128 5.54 6.45 18.03
C MET A 128 4.23 6.58 18.54
N THR A 129 3.38 6.86 17.86
CA THR A 129 2.11 6.90 18.37
C THR A 129 1.75 8.20 18.98
N PRO A 130 0.53 8.40 19.20
CA PRO A 130 -0.01 9.65 19.63
C PRO A 130 0.52 10.17 20.95
N GLU A 131 0.79 9.30 21.80
CA GLU A 131 1.16 9.81 23.07
C GLU A 131 2.45 10.50 23.03
N LYS A 132 3.18 10.32 21.99
CA LYS A 132 4.33 11.03 21.89
C LYS A 132 4.08 12.43 21.85
N THR A 133 3.02 12.80 21.46
CA THR A 133 2.75 14.14 21.24
C THR A 133 2.63 14.92 22.48
N THR A 134 2.59 14.32 23.53
CA THR A 134 2.40 15.08 24.73
C THR A 134 3.42 16.14 24.91
#